data_8c8a4b899dc37b34449f89d3d7294090
#
_entry.id   8c8a4b899dc37b34449f89d3d7294090
#
_cell.length_a   1.000
_cell.length_b   1.000
_cell.length_c   1.000
_cell.angle_alpha   90.00
_cell.angle_beta   90.00
_cell.angle_gamma   90.00
#
_symmetry.space_group_name_H-M   'P 1'
#
loop_
_entity.id
_entity.type
_entity.pdbx_description
1 polymer ?
#
loop_
_entity_poly.entity_id
_entity_poly.type
_entity_poly.pdbx_seq_one_letter_code
_entity_poly.pdbx_strand_id
1 'polypeptide(L)'
;MKNHCLSLTVILAAAAMLIQTASAQSGLPSLPAATKADMEVVYTTAIENRTTDILKLLDLTDPAKSNVVHDIIMAQYRALRTRDEAIDARLKADGKEITFTNRADLLLAQSKPLHEQFLAKLAVILTPEQIEKVKTQMTYNKVAVTYDAYCAIVPGLTDADKAKILELLKQAREEAIDGGNAPEKSAIFQKYKDQINSYLDAHGHDTTKAFKDWEAKNATAGTAPAR
;
A
#
# COMPACT_ATOMS: atom_id res chain seq x y z
N MET A 1 11.01 31.26 68.44
CA MET A 1 9.56 31.17 68.74
C MET A 1 9.06 29.87 68.09
N LYS A 2 8.49 29.04 68.94
CA LYS A 2 8.16 27.62 68.73
C LYS A 2 6.92 27.47 67.87
N ASN A 3 6.91 26.58 66.88
CA ASN A 3 5.67 26.04 66.33
C ASN A 3 5.77 24.51 66.24
N HIS A 4 4.92 23.87 66.99
CA HIS A 4 4.72 22.44 67.08
C HIS A 4 3.97 21.95 65.86
N CYS A 5 4.48 20.90 65.23
CA CYS A 5 3.78 20.13 64.23
C CYS A 5 3.27 18.85 64.91
N LEU A 6 1.95 18.75 65.04
CA LEU A 6 1.26 17.58 65.56
C LEU A 6 1.21 16.47 64.48
N SER A 7 1.78 15.32 64.84
CA SER A 7 1.63 14.09 64.06
C SER A 7 0.26 13.47 64.35
N LEU A 8 -0.52 13.31 63.30
CA LEU A 8 -1.77 12.54 63.35
C LEU A 8 -1.53 11.15 62.74
N THR A 9 -1.38 10.18 63.62
CA THR A 9 -1.31 8.77 63.26
C THR A 9 -2.73 8.25 63.03
N VAL A 10 -3.07 7.96 61.76
CA VAL A 10 -4.31 7.27 61.43
C VAL A 10 -4.01 5.79 61.28
N ILE A 11 -4.54 5.00 62.19
CA ILE A 11 -4.55 3.55 62.15
C ILE A 11 -5.64 3.13 61.13
N LEU A 12 -5.24 2.55 59.99
CA LEU A 12 -6.17 1.94 59.05
C LEU A 12 -6.21 0.44 59.34
N ALA A 13 -7.35 -0.01 59.85
CA ALA A 13 -7.65 -1.44 60.02
C ALA A 13 -7.84 -2.07 58.63
N ALA A 14 -7.05 -3.10 58.34
CA ALA A 14 -7.18 -3.90 57.14
C ALA A 14 -8.38 -4.84 57.23
N ALA A 15 -9.45 -4.51 56.52
CA ALA A 15 -10.51 -5.47 56.21
C ALA A 15 -10.13 -6.14 54.86
N ALA A 16 -9.58 -7.34 54.93
CA ALA A 16 -9.34 -8.18 53.76
C ALA A 16 -10.68 -8.72 53.26
N MET A 17 -11.29 -8.01 52.29
CA MET A 17 -12.35 -8.58 51.45
C MET A 17 -11.68 -9.42 50.36
N LEU A 18 -11.84 -10.72 50.43
CA LEU A 18 -11.60 -11.69 49.37
C LEU A 18 -12.59 -11.40 48.24
N ILE A 19 -12.17 -10.58 47.26
CA ILE A 19 -12.86 -10.50 45.99
C ILE A 19 -12.42 -11.72 45.20
N GLN A 20 -13.24 -12.77 45.22
CA GLN A 20 -13.18 -13.83 44.22
C GLN A 20 -13.59 -13.23 42.88
N THR A 21 -12.60 -12.86 42.06
CA THR A 21 -12.82 -12.59 40.67
C THR A 21 -13.15 -13.90 39.96
N ALA A 22 -14.44 -14.20 39.85
CA ALA A 22 -14.89 -15.19 38.87
C ALA A 22 -14.46 -14.71 37.49
N SER A 23 -13.35 -15.27 36.97
CA SER A 23 -12.98 -15.19 35.59
C SER A 23 -14.04 -15.94 34.78
N ALA A 24 -15.10 -15.24 34.41
CA ALA A 24 -15.99 -15.69 33.38
C ALA A 24 -15.16 -15.66 32.06
N GLN A 25 -14.53 -16.79 31.78
CA GLN A 25 -14.07 -17.07 30.40
C GLN A 25 -15.33 -17.03 29.53
N SER A 26 -15.58 -15.90 28.90
CA SER A 26 -16.49 -15.80 27.79
C SER A 26 -15.91 -16.66 26.66
N GLY A 27 -16.25 -17.94 26.69
CA GLY A 27 -15.97 -18.89 25.61
C GLY A 27 -16.79 -18.52 24.39
N LEU A 28 -16.43 -17.46 23.71
CA LEU A 28 -16.81 -17.30 22.32
C LEU A 28 -16.14 -18.46 21.57
N PRO A 29 -16.90 -19.28 20.83
CA PRO A 29 -16.30 -20.33 20.02
C PRO A 29 -15.28 -19.65 19.09
N SER A 30 -14.02 -20.05 19.18
CA SER A 30 -13.01 -19.60 18.23
C SER A 30 -13.47 -20.00 16.84
N LEU A 31 -13.67 -19.03 15.95
CA LEU A 31 -13.94 -19.32 14.55
C LEU A 31 -12.85 -20.27 14.03
N PRO A 32 -13.18 -21.32 13.29
CA PRO A 32 -12.19 -22.22 12.73
C PRO A 32 -11.22 -21.39 11.87
N ALA A 33 -9.93 -21.69 11.97
CA ALA A 33 -8.93 -21.03 11.14
C ALA A 33 -9.28 -21.27 9.66
N ALA A 34 -9.23 -20.19 8.87
CA ALA A 34 -9.52 -20.25 7.44
C ALA A 34 -8.62 -21.31 6.75
N THR A 35 -9.21 -22.18 5.99
CA THR A 35 -8.45 -23.19 5.25
C THR A 35 -7.72 -22.58 4.04
N LYS A 36 -6.76 -23.32 3.47
CA LYS A 36 -6.11 -22.89 2.21
C LYS A 36 -7.13 -22.71 1.08
N ALA A 37 -8.17 -23.53 1.06
CA ALA A 37 -9.26 -23.43 0.07
C ALA A 37 -10.07 -22.13 0.28
N ASP A 38 -10.39 -21.78 1.52
CA ASP A 38 -11.11 -20.53 1.81
C ASP A 38 -10.28 -19.31 1.41
N MET A 39 -8.96 -19.32 1.67
CA MET A 39 -8.06 -18.25 1.25
C MET A 39 -7.96 -18.14 -0.28
N GLU A 40 -8.00 -19.25 -1.00
CA GLU A 40 -8.00 -19.24 -2.47
C GLU A 40 -9.29 -18.65 -3.04
N VAL A 41 -10.43 -18.96 -2.46
CA VAL A 41 -11.73 -18.36 -2.85
C VAL A 41 -11.71 -16.85 -2.63
N VAL A 42 -11.26 -16.39 -1.45
CA VAL A 42 -11.15 -14.95 -1.13
C VAL A 42 -10.21 -14.24 -2.10
N TYR A 43 -9.05 -14.83 -2.38
CA TYR A 43 -8.09 -14.26 -3.32
C TYR A 43 -8.65 -14.18 -4.74
N THR A 44 -9.25 -15.27 -5.23
CA THR A 44 -9.84 -15.31 -6.58
C THR A 44 -10.94 -14.26 -6.72
N THR A 45 -11.83 -14.15 -5.74
CA THR A 45 -12.87 -13.11 -5.72
C THR A 45 -12.28 -11.70 -5.74
N ALA A 46 -11.21 -11.47 -4.99
CA ALA A 46 -10.57 -10.14 -4.93
C ALA A 46 -9.93 -9.74 -6.27
N ILE A 47 -9.24 -10.66 -6.95
CA ILE A 47 -8.64 -10.35 -8.27
C ILE A 47 -9.70 -10.28 -9.37
N GLU A 48 -10.78 -11.03 -9.28
CA GLU A 48 -11.93 -10.95 -10.18
C GLU A 48 -12.60 -9.57 -10.13
N ASN A 49 -12.89 -9.09 -8.92
CA ASN A 49 -13.46 -7.76 -8.73
C ASN A 49 -12.55 -6.65 -9.29
N ARG A 50 -11.24 -6.72 -9.03
CA ARG A 50 -10.26 -5.77 -9.58
C ARG A 50 -10.20 -5.82 -11.09
N THR A 51 -10.22 -7.00 -11.68
CA THR A 51 -10.20 -7.19 -13.14
C THR A 51 -11.47 -6.63 -13.76
N THR A 52 -12.63 -6.89 -13.16
CA THR A 52 -13.92 -6.33 -13.59
C THR A 52 -13.89 -4.80 -13.56
N ASP A 53 -13.34 -4.19 -12.52
CA ASP A 53 -13.24 -2.73 -12.42
C ASP A 53 -12.28 -2.14 -13.47
N ILE A 54 -11.20 -2.85 -13.81
CA ILE A 54 -10.33 -2.46 -14.92
C ILE A 54 -11.08 -2.50 -16.25
N LEU A 55 -11.78 -3.60 -16.53
CA LEU A 55 -12.51 -3.78 -17.80
C LEU A 55 -13.57 -2.71 -18.04
N LYS A 56 -14.26 -2.26 -16.99
CA LYS A 56 -15.24 -1.15 -17.08
C LYS A 56 -14.64 0.14 -17.61
N LEU A 57 -13.34 0.37 -17.42
CA LEU A 57 -12.63 1.59 -17.86
C LEU A 57 -12.12 1.50 -19.32
N LEU A 58 -12.11 0.30 -19.89
CA LEU A 58 -11.51 0.07 -21.21
C LEU A 58 -12.48 0.30 -22.38
N ASP A 59 -13.78 0.41 -22.10
CA ASP A 59 -14.83 0.62 -23.08
C ASP A 59 -14.79 -0.40 -24.24
N LEU A 60 -14.50 -1.68 -23.91
CA LEU A 60 -14.43 -2.75 -24.91
C LEU A 60 -15.84 -3.18 -25.31
N THR A 61 -16.21 -2.94 -26.56
CA THR A 61 -17.53 -3.30 -27.12
C THR A 61 -17.60 -4.74 -27.61
N ASP A 62 -16.45 -5.38 -27.88
CA ASP A 62 -16.34 -6.77 -28.30
C ASP A 62 -16.18 -7.69 -27.08
N PRO A 63 -17.18 -8.54 -26.77
CA PRO A 63 -17.10 -9.46 -25.62
C PRO A 63 -15.94 -10.45 -25.72
N ALA A 64 -15.55 -10.88 -26.92
CA ALA A 64 -14.43 -11.80 -27.07
C ALA A 64 -13.11 -11.15 -26.69
N LYS A 65 -12.88 -9.90 -27.11
CA LYS A 65 -11.71 -9.12 -26.66
C LYS A 65 -11.74 -8.87 -25.17
N SER A 66 -12.91 -8.52 -24.60
CA SER A 66 -13.06 -8.32 -23.16
C SER A 66 -12.67 -9.57 -22.36
N ASN A 67 -13.12 -10.74 -22.77
CA ASN A 67 -12.78 -12.01 -22.13
C ASN A 67 -11.27 -12.31 -22.20
N VAL A 68 -10.63 -12.08 -23.35
CA VAL A 68 -9.18 -12.30 -23.50
C VAL A 68 -8.40 -11.34 -22.61
N VAL A 69 -8.78 -10.06 -22.52
CA VAL A 69 -8.14 -9.09 -21.62
C VAL A 69 -8.36 -9.47 -20.15
N HIS A 70 -9.57 -9.92 -19.79
CA HIS A 70 -9.87 -10.46 -18.46
C HIS A 70 -8.89 -11.56 -18.10
N ASP A 71 -8.74 -12.56 -18.95
CA ASP A 71 -7.89 -13.72 -18.68
C ASP A 71 -6.40 -13.33 -18.56
N ILE A 72 -5.94 -12.38 -19.37
CA ILE A 72 -4.57 -11.86 -19.27
C ILE A 72 -4.33 -11.19 -17.91
N ILE A 73 -5.26 -10.36 -17.44
CA ILE A 73 -5.13 -9.66 -16.16
C ILE A 73 -5.20 -10.63 -14.98
N MET A 74 -6.14 -11.57 -15.02
CA MET A 74 -6.26 -12.64 -14.01
C MET A 74 -4.99 -13.49 -13.93
N ALA A 75 -4.44 -13.87 -15.09
CA ALA A 75 -3.19 -14.63 -15.16
C ALA A 75 -2.00 -13.85 -14.57
N GLN A 76 -1.93 -12.51 -14.82
CA GLN A 76 -0.89 -11.67 -14.23
C GLN A 76 -0.97 -11.65 -12.70
N TYR A 77 -2.15 -11.44 -12.12
CA TYR A 77 -2.30 -11.47 -10.65
C TYR A 77 -1.85 -12.82 -10.07
N ARG A 78 -2.21 -13.93 -10.70
CA ARG A 78 -1.79 -15.28 -10.27
C ARG A 78 -0.29 -15.49 -10.40
N ALA A 79 0.32 -15.02 -11.49
CA ALA A 79 1.77 -15.13 -11.71
C ALA A 79 2.56 -14.33 -10.67
N LEU A 80 2.11 -13.11 -10.33
CA LEU A 80 2.71 -12.30 -9.28
C LEU A 80 2.64 -12.99 -7.92
N ARG A 81 1.49 -13.56 -7.57
CA ARG A 81 1.35 -14.32 -6.32
C ARG A 81 2.27 -15.54 -6.27
N THR A 82 2.33 -16.34 -7.36
CA THR A 82 3.21 -17.49 -7.45
C THR A 82 4.68 -17.12 -7.27
N ARG A 83 5.11 -16.01 -7.90
CA ARG A 83 6.44 -15.43 -7.70
C ARG A 83 6.70 -15.09 -6.24
N ASP A 84 5.76 -14.40 -5.59
CA ASP A 84 5.89 -13.96 -4.20
C ASP A 84 6.00 -15.14 -3.24
N GLU A 85 5.14 -16.15 -3.43
CA GLU A 85 5.19 -17.39 -2.65
C GLU A 85 6.53 -18.13 -2.82
N ALA A 86 7.10 -18.15 -4.03
CA ALA A 86 8.40 -18.75 -4.30
C ALA A 86 9.55 -17.98 -3.64
N ILE A 87 9.50 -16.63 -3.66
CA ILE A 87 10.47 -15.78 -2.98
C ILE A 87 10.43 -16.00 -1.46
N ASP A 88 9.23 -16.01 -0.88
CA ASP A 88 9.05 -16.24 0.56
C ASP A 88 9.53 -17.62 1.00
N ALA A 89 9.26 -18.66 0.20
CA ALA A 89 9.76 -20.01 0.43
C ALA A 89 11.30 -20.06 0.41
N ARG A 90 11.91 -19.35 -0.54
CA ARG A 90 13.38 -19.27 -0.64
C ARG A 90 13.99 -18.55 0.57
N LEU A 91 13.43 -17.38 0.96
CA LEU A 91 13.93 -16.66 2.13
C LEU A 91 13.84 -17.49 3.41
N LYS A 92 12.75 -18.22 3.60
CA LYS A 92 12.60 -19.16 4.72
C LYS A 92 13.65 -20.27 4.68
N ALA A 93 13.90 -20.86 3.54
CA ALA A 93 14.91 -21.90 3.37
C ALA A 93 16.32 -21.38 3.67
N ASP A 94 16.60 -20.11 3.33
CA ASP A 94 17.85 -19.42 3.62
C ASP A 94 17.95 -18.91 5.07
N GLY A 95 16.92 -19.13 5.92
CA GLY A 95 16.87 -18.65 7.30
C GLY A 95 16.72 -17.14 7.43
N LYS A 96 16.23 -16.47 6.39
CA LYS A 96 16.04 -15.02 6.35
C LYS A 96 14.61 -14.63 6.71
N GLU A 97 14.47 -13.46 7.36
CA GLU A 97 13.18 -12.87 7.63
C GLU A 97 12.49 -12.39 6.33
N ILE A 98 11.16 -12.56 6.25
CA ILE A 98 10.37 -12.07 5.12
C ILE A 98 10.07 -10.58 5.33
N THR A 99 10.98 -9.73 4.84
CA THR A 99 10.84 -8.28 4.84
C THR A 99 10.83 -7.76 3.41
N PHE A 100 10.34 -6.53 3.20
CA PHE A 100 10.43 -5.88 1.90
C PHE A 100 11.90 -5.77 1.43
N THR A 101 12.82 -5.41 2.31
CA THR A 101 14.25 -5.29 2.01
C THR A 101 14.85 -6.62 1.55
N ASN A 102 14.59 -7.71 2.27
CA ASN A 102 15.11 -9.03 1.92
C ASN A 102 14.52 -9.60 0.63
N ARG A 103 13.32 -9.13 0.22
CA ARG A 103 12.64 -9.51 -1.01
C ARG A 103 13.06 -8.66 -2.22
N ALA A 104 13.56 -7.44 -2.01
CA ALA A 104 13.73 -6.43 -3.06
C ALA A 104 14.55 -6.91 -4.25
N ASP A 105 15.73 -7.49 -4.01
CA ASP A 105 16.60 -7.97 -5.08
C ASP A 105 15.97 -9.15 -5.86
N LEU A 106 15.29 -10.05 -5.14
CA LEU A 106 14.61 -11.21 -5.75
C LEU A 106 13.39 -10.76 -6.55
N LEU A 107 12.64 -9.79 -6.04
CA LEU A 107 11.51 -9.18 -6.74
C LEU A 107 11.99 -8.52 -8.03
N LEU A 108 13.03 -7.69 -7.97
CA LEU A 108 13.56 -6.99 -9.13
C LEU A 108 14.00 -7.98 -10.23
N ALA A 109 14.72 -9.05 -9.86
CA ALA A 109 15.19 -10.05 -10.81
C ALA A 109 14.05 -10.83 -11.48
N GLN A 110 12.95 -11.11 -10.76
CA GLN A 110 11.85 -11.96 -11.24
C GLN A 110 10.67 -11.17 -11.83
N SER A 111 10.56 -9.86 -11.59
CA SER A 111 9.47 -9.04 -12.09
C SER A 111 9.60 -8.74 -13.57
N LYS A 112 10.80 -8.44 -14.06
CA LYS A 112 11.02 -7.99 -15.44
C LYS A 112 10.41 -8.91 -16.51
N PRO A 113 10.63 -10.24 -16.50
CA PRO A 113 10.03 -11.12 -17.50
C PRO A 113 8.50 -11.19 -17.40
N LEU A 114 7.92 -11.13 -16.19
CA LEU A 114 6.48 -11.10 -16.01
C LEU A 114 5.88 -9.80 -16.54
N HIS A 115 6.52 -8.67 -16.26
CA HIS A 115 6.15 -7.36 -16.76
C HIS A 115 6.12 -7.32 -18.29
N GLU A 116 7.23 -7.70 -18.94
CA GLU A 116 7.36 -7.68 -20.40
C GLU A 116 6.32 -8.57 -21.06
N GLN A 117 6.11 -9.78 -20.55
CA GLN A 117 5.10 -10.71 -21.09
C GLN A 117 3.67 -10.18 -20.92
N PHE A 118 3.36 -9.59 -19.77
CA PHE A 118 2.06 -9.01 -19.50
C PHE A 118 1.72 -7.89 -20.48
N LEU A 119 2.62 -6.91 -20.59
CA LEU A 119 2.43 -5.78 -21.49
C LEU A 119 2.40 -6.20 -22.97
N ALA A 120 3.24 -7.15 -23.36
CA ALA A 120 3.22 -7.68 -24.72
C ALA A 120 1.88 -8.34 -25.08
N LYS A 121 1.30 -9.13 -24.14
CA LYS A 121 -0.03 -9.74 -24.34
C LYS A 121 -1.13 -8.70 -24.45
N LEU A 122 -1.12 -7.66 -23.62
CA LEU A 122 -2.10 -6.57 -23.68
C LEU A 122 -1.97 -5.78 -25.00
N ALA A 123 -0.76 -5.51 -25.47
CA ALA A 123 -0.50 -4.72 -26.68
C ALA A 123 -1.02 -5.37 -27.97
N VAL A 124 -1.29 -6.68 -27.97
CA VAL A 124 -1.95 -7.36 -29.11
C VAL A 124 -3.41 -6.94 -29.25
N ILE A 125 -4.05 -6.50 -28.16
CA ILE A 125 -5.52 -6.32 -28.10
C ILE A 125 -5.92 -4.89 -27.79
N LEU A 126 -5.14 -4.22 -26.92
CA LEU A 126 -5.43 -2.90 -26.39
C LEU A 126 -4.60 -1.81 -27.05
N THR A 127 -5.15 -0.60 -27.13
CA THR A 127 -4.39 0.59 -27.51
C THR A 127 -3.42 0.99 -26.39
N PRO A 128 -2.38 1.80 -26.68
CA PRO A 128 -1.49 2.33 -25.63
C PRO A 128 -2.25 3.05 -24.52
N GLU A 129 -3.30 3.83 -24.83
CA GLU A 129 -4.11 4.55 -23.86
C GLU A 129 -4.91 3.59 -22.96
N GLN A 130 -5.40 2.49 -23.52
CA GLN A 130 -6.09 1.46 -22.73
C GLN A 130 -5.11 0.73 -21.80
N ILE A 131 -3.90 0.45 -22.25
CA ILE A 131 -2.83 -0.13 -21.38
C ILE A 131 -2.50 0.82 -20.25
N GLU A 132 -2.43 2.13 -20.50
CA GLU A 132 -2.22 3.12 -19.42
C GLU A 132 -3.36 3.13 -18.40
N LYS A 133 -4.62 2.94 -18.82
CA LYS A 133 -5.76 2.76 -17.91
C LYS A 133 -5.59 1.50 -17.04
N VAL A 134 -5.17 0.36 -17.62
CA VAL A 134 -4.88 -0.88 -16.88
C VAL A 134 -3.82 -0.63 -15.81
N LYS A 135 -2.67 -0.05 -16.17
CA LYS A 135 -1.58 0.26 -15.25
C LYS A 135 -2.04 1.18 -14.11
N THR A 136 -2.80 2.20 -14.45
CA THR A 136 -3.35 3.17 -13.49
C THR A 136 -4.22 2.49 -12.46
N GLN A 137 -5.15 1.64 -12.91
CA GLN A 137 -6.07 0.95 -12.02
C GLN A 137 -5.36 -0.13 -11.18
N MET A 138 -4.41 -0.87 -11.75
CA MET A 138 -3.59 -1.84 -11.00
C MET A 138 -2.77 -1.20 -9.88
N THR A 139 -2.53 0.10 -9.95
CA THR A 139 -1.79 0.88 -8.93
C THR A 139 -2.67 1.86 -8.16
N TYR A 140 -3.99 1.64 -8.15
CA TYR A 140 -4.96 2.43 -7.36
C TYR A 140 -4.95 3.93 -7.67
N ASN A 141 -4.71 4.31 -8.92
CA ASN A 141 -4.59 5.71 -9.37
C ASN A 141 -3.56 6.54 -8.58
N LYS A 142 -2.54 5.89 -7.99
CA LYS A 142 -1.56 6.55 -7.11
C LYS A 142 -0.78 7.69 -7.80
N VAL A 143 -0.61 7.64 -9.13
CA VAL A 143 0.06 8.73 -9.87
C VAL A 143 -0.72 10.03 -9.72
N ALA A 144 -1.99 10.03 -10.09
CA ALA A 144 -2.82 11.25 -10.01
C ALA A 144 -2.97 11.73 -8.57
N VAL A 145 -3.34 10.84 -7.65
CA VAL A 145 -3.53 11.19 -6.23
C VAL A 145 -2.26 11.78 -5.61
N THR A 146 -1.09 11.21 -5.91
CA THR A 146 0.17 11.70 -5.36
C THR A 146 0.61 13.01 -6.03
N TYR A 147 0.42 13.12 -7.35
CA TYR A 147 0.72 14.35 -8.08
C TYR A 147 -0.12 15.53 -7.58
N ASP A 148 -1.42 15.34 -7.43
CA ASP A 148 -2.34 16.36 -6.91
C ASP A 148 -1.96 16.77 -5.48
N ALA A 149 -1.56 15.80 -4.65
CA ALA A 149 -1.07 16.08 -3.30
C ALA A 149 0.18 16.97 -3.32
N TYR A 150 1.19 16.68 -4.14
CA TYR A 150 2.37 17.55 -4.27
C TYR A 150 1.99 18.95 -4.74
N CYS A 151 1.13 19.07 -5.74
CA CYS A 151 0.67 20.35 -6.24
C CYS A 151 -0.10 21.18 -5.19
N ALA A 152 -0.82 20.52 -4.29
CA ALA A 152 -1.57 21.17 -3.23
C ALA A 152 -0.71 21.54 -2.00
N ILE A 153 0.32 20.73 -1.71
CA ILE A 153 1.11 20.83 -0.48
C ILE A 153 2.34 21.73 -0.66
N VAL A 154 3.07 21.56 -1.77
CA VAL A 154 4.33 22.27 -2.00
C VAL A 154 4.07 23.57 -2.75
N PRO A 155 4.30 24.74 -2.12
CA PRO A 155 4.05 26.02 -2.77
C PRO A 155 5.12 26.34 -3.83
N GLY A 156 4.71 27.06 -4.86
CA GLY A 156 5.64 27.63 -5.84
C GLY A 156 6.27 26.63 -6.81
N LEU A 157 5.68 25.43 -6.98
CA LEU A 157 6.16 24.46 -7.98
C LEU A 157 6.10 25.06 -9.39
N THR A 158 7.25 25.07 -10.06
CA THR A 158 7.36 25.44 -11.48
C THR A 158 6.79 24.35 -12.38
N ASP A 159 6.61 24.64 -13.66
CA ASP A 159 6.20 23.62 -14.63
C ASP A 159 7.26 22.51 -14.81
N ALA A 160 8.55 22.86 -14.64
CA ALA A 160 9.65 21.90 -14.65
C ALA A 160 9.57 20.95 -13.45
N ASP A 161 9.27 21.47 -12.24
CA ASP A 161 9.08 20.65 -11.05
C ASP A 161 7.90 19.70 -11.20
N LYS A 162 6.77 20.20 -11.68
CA LYS A 162 5.56 19.40 -11.95
C LYS A 162 5.82 18.30 -12.98
N ALA A 163 6.56 18.62 -14.04
CA ALA A 163 6.95 17.64 -15.05
C ALA A 163 7.84 16.53 -14.44
N LYS A 164 8.81 16.91 -13.59
CA LYS A 164 9.69 15.95 -12.92
C LYS A 164 8.96 15.08 -11.92
N ILE A 165 8.06 15.65 -11.13
CA ILE A 165 7.18 14.88 -10.23
C ILE A 165 6.40 13.83 -11.03
N LEU A 166 5.75 14.25 -12.11
CA LEU A 166 4.94 13.35 -12.94
C LEU A 166 5.78 12.25 -13.60
N GLU A 167 6.99 12.58 -14.07
CA GLU A 167 7.95 11.61 -14.61
C GLU A 167 8.27 10.51 -13.60
N LEU A 168 8.69 10.90 -12.39
CA LEU A 168 9.07 9.97 -11.32
C LEU A 168 7.87 9.13 -10.84
N LEU A 169 6.67 9.71 -10.75
CA LEU A 169 5.46 8.97 -10.41
C LEU A 169 5.05 7.96 -11.47
N LYS A 170 5.27 8.27 -12.77
CA LYS A 170 5.06 7.30 -13.85
C LYS A 170 6.06 6.14 -13.77
N GLN A 171 7.33 6.42 -13.45
CA GLN A 171 8.33 5.38 -13.21
C GLN A 171 7.94 4.50 -12.01
N ALA A 172 7.48 5.12 -10.91
CA ALA A 172 6.94 4.40 -9.75
C ALA A 172 5.80 3.46 -10.15
N ARG A 173 4.90 3.90 -11.03
CA ARG A 173 3.78 3.08 -11.52
C ARG A 173 4.26 1.89 -12.32
N GLU A 174 5.22 2.08 -13.25
CA GLU A 174 5.78 0.97 -14.03
C GLU A 174 6.38 -0.12 -13.13
N GLU A 175 7.09 0.25 -12.07
CA GLU A 175 7.63 -0.71 -11.09
C GLU A 175 6.50 -1.30 -10.22
N ALA A 176 5.52 -0.49 -9.80
CA ALA A 176 4.49 -0.90 -8.86
C ALA A 176 3.41 -1.82 -9.44
N ILE A 177 3.19 -1.87 -10.75
CA ILE A 177 2.23 -2.82 -11.33
C ILE A 177 2.61 -4.27 -11.03
N ASP A 178 3.91 -4.52 -10.84
CA ASP A 178 4.45 -5.84 -10.52
C ASP A 178 4.50 -6.14 -9.01
N GLY A 179 4.13 -5.21 -8.16
CA GLY A 179 3.96 -5.48 -6.73
C GLY A 179 2.80 -6.44 -6.49
N GLY A 180 3.02 -7.51 -5.73
CA GLY A 180 2.03 -8.56 -5.48
C GLY A 180 0.87 -8.13 -4.59
N ASN A 181 1.08 -7.07 -3.78
CA ASN A 181 0.10 -6.58 -2.81
C ASN A 181 0.15 -5.05 -2.63
N ALA A 182 -0.85 -4.49 -1.92
CA ALA A 182 -0.93 -3.05 -1.70
C ALA A 182 0.23 -2.47 -0.87
N PRO A 183 0.75 -3.12 0.18
CA PRO A 183 1.95 -2.68 0.89
C PRO A 183 3.17 -2.57 0.00
N GLU A 184 3.45 -3.55 -0.86
CA GLU A 184 4.57 -3.51 -1.81
C GLU A 184 4.46 -2.36 -2.79
N LYS A 185 3.28 -2.19 -3.41
CA LYS A 185 3.01 -1.05 -4.30
C LYS A 185 3.24 0.28 -3.57
N SER A 186 2.83 0.39 -2.31
CA SER A 186 3.03 1.60 -1.51
C SER A 186 4.49 1.85 -1.19
N ALA A 187 5.28 0.81 -0.88
CA ALA A 187 6.71 0.93 -0.63
C ALA A 187 7.48 1.38 -1.88
N ILE A 188 7.10 0.88 -3.07
CA ILE A 188 7.66 1.33 -4.34
C ILE A 188 7.36 2.83 -4.55
N PHE A 189 6.10 3.25 -4.41
CA PHE A 189 5.76 4.67 -4.52
C PHE A 189 6.49 5.54 -3.47
N GLN A 190 6.73 5.02 -2.26
CA GLN A 190 7.49 5.75 -1.24
C GLN A 190 8.93 6.03 -1.67
N LYS A 191 9.63 5.03 -2.23
CA LYS A 191 10.98 5.19 -2.80
C LYS A 191 11.04 6.35 -3.81
N TYR A 192 10.03 6.49 -4.66
CA TYR A 192 9.97 7.57 -5.65
C TYR A 192 9.55 8.91 -5.04
N LYS A 193 8.73 8.94 -4.01
CA LYS A 193 8.45 10.16 -3.24
C LYS A 193 9.72 10.70 -2.59
N ASP A 194 10.59 9.83 -2.07
CA ASP A 194 11.86 10.25 -1.49
C ASP A 194 12.77 10.89 -2.56
N GLN A 195 12.77 10.36 -3.78
CA GLN A 195 13.48 10.99 -4.92
C GLN A 195 12.86 12.33 -5.32
N ILE A 196 11.53 12.43 -5.35
CA ILE A 196 10.82 13.69 -5.64
C ILE A 196 11.18 14.74 -4.57
N ASN A 197 11.11 14.39 -3.29
CA ASN A 197 11.46 15.30 -2.20
C ASN A 197 12.90 15.78 -2.33
N SER A 198 13.85 14.85 -2.56
CA SER A 198 15.26 15.20 -2.76
C SER A 198 15.47 16.13 -3.95
N TYR A 199 14.76 15.92 -5.05
CA TYR A 199 14.81 16.80 -6.22
C TYR A 199 14.27 18.19 -5.88
N LEU A 200 13.09 18.28 -5.26
CA LEU A 200 12.46 19.55 -4.91
C LEU A 200 13.29 20.35 -3.90
N ASP A 201 13.82 19.70 -2.87
CA ASP A 201 14.68 20.34 -1.88
C ASP A 201 15.95 20.90 -2.53
N ALA A 202 16.56 20.19 -3.50
CA ALA A 202 17.71 20.68 -4.26
C ALA A 202 17.36 21.87 -5.19
N HIS A 203 16.08 22.08 -5.51
CA HIS A 203 15.60 23.18 -6.34
C HIS A 203 14.95 24.32 -5.52
N GLY A 204 15.22 24.36 -4.22
CA GLY A 204 14.84 25.48 -3.33
C GLY A 204 13.48 25.36 -2.67
N HIS A 205 12.83 24.20 -2.75
CA HIS A 205 11.64 23.91 -1.97
C HIS A 205 12.03 23.26 -0.64
N ASP A 206 11.33 23.58 0.43
CA ASP A 206 11.45 22.88 1.72
C ASP A 206 10.25 21.93 1.85
N THR A 207 10.40 20.71 1.31
CA THR A 207 9.32 19.73 1.29
C THR A 207 8.94 19.32 2.70
N THR A 208 9.90 19.14 3.61
CA THR A 208 9.65 18.80 5.01
C THR A 208 8.76 19.83 5.70
N LYS A 209 9.09 21.11 5.54
CA LYS A 209 8.28 22.21 6.09
C LYS A 209 6.91 22.27 5.43
N ALA A 210 6.83 22.13 4.10
CA ALA A 210 5.57 22.19 3.36
C ALA A 210 4.57 21.11 3.83
N PHE A 211 5.02 19.88 3.98
CA PHE A 211 4.19 18.78 4.48
C PHE A 211 3.76 19.01 5.94
N LYS A 212 4.67 19.46 6.81
CA LYS A 212 4.37 19.78 8.21
C LYS A 212 3.34 20.90 8.34
N ASP A 213 3.50 21.98 7.57
CA ASP A 213 2.56 23.11 7.57
C ASP A 213 1.18 22.68 7.07
N TRP A 214 1.14 21.83 6.06
CA TRP A 214 -0.10 21.28 5.52
C TRP A 214 -0.82 20.38 6.55
N GLU A 215 -0.10 19.50 7.22
CA GLU A 215 -0.65 18.64 8.29
C GLU A 215 -1.21 19.49 9.43
N ALA A 216 -0.49 20.52 9.88
CA ALA A 216 -0.94 21.42 10.94
C ALA A 216 -2.25 22.15 10.58
N LYS A 217 -2.37 22.62 9.33
CA LYS A 217 -3.59 23.29 8.84
C LYS A 217 -4.78 22.33 8.76
N ASN A 218 -4.57 21.05 8.41
CA ASN A 218 -5.64 20.10 8.20
C ASN A 218 -5.98 19.28 9.46
N ALA A 219 -5.10 19.20 10.46
CA ALA A 219 -5.38 18.62 11.77
C ALA A 219 -6.51 19.36 12.50
N THR A 220 -6.60 20.67 12.31
CA THR A 220 -7.68 21.51 12.87
C THR A 220 -9.00 21.40 12.10
N ALA A 221 -8.98 20.91 10.86
CA ALA A 221 -10.16 20.79 10.00
C ALA A 221 -10.83 19.40 10.01
N GLY A 222 -10.31 18.43 10.78
CA GLY A 222 -10.91 17.09 10.92
C GLY A 222 -10.82 16.19 9.68
N THR A 223 -10.07 16.60 8.65
CA THR A 223 -9.86 15.83 7.41
C THR A 223 -8.42 15.37 7.32
N ALA A 224 -8.12 14.20 7.89
CA ALA A 224 -6.86 13.52 7.60
C ALA A 224 -6.92 12.92 6.18
N PRO A 225 -5.89 13.13 5.32
CA PRO A 225 -5.85 12.46 4.03
C PRO A 225 -5.63 10.98 4.23
N ALA A 226 -6.29 10.16 3.42
CA ALA A 226 -6.08 8.73 3.37
C ALA A 226 -4.59 8.43 3.10
N ARG A 227 -3.95 7.73 4.03
CA ARG A 227 -2.57 7.23 3.91
C ARG A 227 -2.51 6.04 2.98
#